data_026ee27beaea6c8dcaea1eb4c6307c8b
#
_entry.id   026ee27beaea6c8dcaea1eb4c6307c8b
#
_cell.length_a   1.000
_cell.length_b   1.000
_cell.length_c   1.000
_cell.angle_alpha   90.00
_cell.angle_beta   90.00
_cell.angle_gamma   90.00
#
_symmetry.space_group_name_H-M   'P 1'
#
loop_
_entity.id
_entity.type
_entity.pdbx_description
1 polymer ?
#
loop_
_entity_poly.entity_id
_entity_poly.type
_entity_poly.pdbx_seq_one_letter_code
_entity_poly.pdbx_strand_id
1 'polypeptide(L)'
;MCTKNETKPLPSFIEERLNFHIQDLIKSNENQKHLVLGKRPSENAVVMQSNDYLSLSHNELIQKAHRDAISERDDNVVMSAIFLQDDQSKPAFEHQLATFVGMESCLLSQSGWAANIGLLQTICAPNVPVYIDFFAHMSLWEGARTAGAQIHPFMHNNMNHLRKQIQRHGAGIIVVDSVYSTIGTIAPLRAIYEMA
;
A
#
# COMPACT_ATOMS: atom_id res chain seq x y z
N MET A 1 -19.28 36.34 18.20
CA MET A 1 -18.96 36.97 16.90
C MET A 1 -17.62 36.42 16.48
N CYS A 2 -17.62 35.52 15.52
CA CYS A 2 -16.38 34.92 14.99
C CYS A 2 -15.84 35.93 13.97
N THR A 3 -14.73 36.58 14.28
CA THR A 3 -14.04 37.47 13.35
C THR A 3 -13.60 36.65 12.12
N LYS A 4 -14.00 37.04 10.94
CA LYS A 4 -13.47 36.49 9.69
C LYS A 4 -11.95 36.73 9.72
N ASN A 5 -11.19 35.65 9.98
CA ASN A 5 -9.75 35.68 9.75
C ASN A 5 -9.53 35.94 8.26
N GLU A 6 -9.00 37.08 7.91
CA GLU A 6 -8.46 37.32 6.58
C GLU A 6 -7.31 36.34 6.38
N THR A 7 -7.56 35.30 5.61
CA THR A 7 -6.52 34.34 5.24
C THR A 7 -5.52 35.06 4.34
N LYS A 8 -4.26 35.13 4.79
CA LYS A 8 -3.18 35.65 3.94
C LYS A 8 -3.11 34.81 2.66
N PRO A 9 -2.88 35.43 1.51
CA PRO A 9 -2.72 34.69 0.26
C PRO A 9 -1.55 33.70 0.39
N LEU A 10 -1.69 32.55 -0.25
CA LEU A 10 -0.63 31.55 -0.28
C LEU A 10 0.60 32.11 -1.03
N PRO A 11 1.82 31.72 -0.63
CA PRO A 11 3.02 32.00 -1.40
C PRO A 11 2.88 31.43 -2.85
N SER A 12 3.37 32.17 -3.84
CA SER A 12 3.19 31.83 -5.25
C SER A 12 3.66 30.42 -5.62
N PHE A 13 4.76 29.96 -5.05
CA PHE A 13 5.27 28.61 -5.29
C PHE A 13 4.34 27.50 -4.77
N ILE A 14 3.55 27.75 -3.72
CA ILE A 14 2.53 26.83 -3.24
C ILE A 14 1.31 26.86 -4.14
N GLU A 15 0.87 28.05 -4.56
CA GLU A 15 -0.22 28.21 -5.50
C GLU A 15 0.05 27.52 -6.84
N GLU A 16 1.27 27.67 -7.39
CA GLU A 16 1.70 27.01 -8.61
C GLU A 16 1.66 25.46 -8.46
N ARG A 17 2.13 24.93 -7.35
CA ARG A 17 2.07 23.48 -7.10
C ARG A 17 0.65 22.97 -6.92
N LEU A 18 -0.19 23.69 -6.20
CA LEU A 18 -1.60 23.34 -6.04
C LEU A 18 -2.32 23.35 -7.41
N ASN A 19 -2.08 24.38 -8.21
CA ASN A 19 -2.66 24.48 -9.55
C ASN A 19 -2.19 23.33 -10.44
N PHE A 20 -0.91 22.98 -10.42
CA PHE A 20 -0.37 21.87 -11.20
C PHE A 20 -0.96 20.50 -10.80
N HIS A 21 -1.13 20.24 -9.50
CA HIS A 21 -1.58 18.94 -9.03
C HIS A 21 -3.10 18.79 -8.90
N ILE A 22 -3.82 19.90 -8.70
CA ILE A 22 -5.25 19.88 -8.37
C ILE A 22 -6.13 20.30 -9.54
N GLN A 23 -5.63 21.08 -10.50
CA GLN A 23 -6.42 21.58 -11.62
C GLN A 23 -7.06 20.45 -12.44
N ASP A 24 -6.33 19.37 -12.68
CA ASP A 24 -6.88 18.23 -13.42
C ASP A 24 -7.90 17.44 -12.58
N LEU A 25 -7.72 17.41 -11.26
CA LEU A 25 -8.68 16.83 -10.32
C LEU A 25 -9.97 17.66 -10.26
N ILE A 26 -9.88 19.00 -10.24
CA ILE A 26 -11.02 19.90 -10.25
C ILE A 26 -11.78 19.76 -11.58
N LYS A 27 -11.08 19.79 -12.71
CA LYS A 27 -11.69 19.62 -14.04
C LYS A 27 -12.35 18.25 -14.20
N SER A 28 -11.77 17.19 -13.65
CA SER A 28 -12.37 15.86 -13.68
C SER A 28 -13.64 15.79 -12.81
N ASN A 29 -13.73 16.61 -11.76
CA ASN A 29 -14.89 16.74 -10.89
C ASN A 29 -16.09 17.42 -11.57
N GLU A 30 -15.86 18.44 -12.37
CA GLU A 30 -16.91 19.10 -13.16
C GLU A 30 -17.61 18.11 -14.09
N ASN A 31 -16.91 17.07 -14.52
CA ASN A 31 -17.44 15.95 -15.31
C ASN A 31 -17.96 14.78 -14.45
N GLN A 32 -18.19 14.95 -13.15
CA GLN A 32 -18.64 13.91 -12.20
C GLN A 32 -17.69 12.71 -12.09
N LYS A 33 -16.46 12.81 -12.53
CA LYS A 33 -15.42 11.80 -12.37
C LYS A 33 -14.63 12.11 -11.11
N HIS A 34 -15.13 11.66 -9.97
CA HIS A 34 -14.46 11.91 -8.70
C HIS A 34 -13.52 10.75 -8.37
N LEU A 35 -12.24 11.00 -8.23
CA LEU A 35 -11.24 9.99 -7.85
C LEU A 35 -11.32 9.60 -6.38
N VAL A 36 -11.87 10.46 -5.52
CA VAL A 36 -11.82 10.30 -4.07
C VAL A 36 -13.21 10.07 -3.45
N LEU A 37 -14.28 10.60 -4.02
CA LEU A 37 -15.64 10.47 -3.51
C LEU A 37 -16.54 9.84 -4.57
N GLY A 38 -16.49 8.51 -4.69
CA GLY A 38 -17.45 7.77 -5.49
C GLY A 38 -18.88 7.98 -4.98
N LYS A 39 -19.87 7.88 -5.85
CA LYS A 39 -21.27 7.79 -5.42
C LYS A 39 -21.44 6.52 -4.58
N ARG A 40 -22.17 6.63 -3.46
CA ARG A 40 -22.56 5.46 -2.69
C ARG A 40 -23.32 4.49 -3.61
N PRO A 41 -22.93 3.21 -3.66
CA PRO A 41 -23.66 2.24 -4.46
C PRO A 41 -25.13 2.14 -4.00
N SER A 42 -26.05 1.86 -4.93
CA SER A 42 -27.43 1.56 -4.58
C SER A 42 -27.51 0.25 -3.79
N GLU A 43 -28.62 0.03 -3.08
CA GLU A 43 -28.82 -1.15 -2.23
C GLU A 43 -28.65 -2.49 -2.98
N ASN A 44 -28.97 -2.51 -4.27
CA ASN A 44 -28.88 -3.70 -5.12
C ASN A 44 -27.63 -3.73 -6.02
N ALA A 45 -26.67 -2.84 -5.80
CA ALA A 45 -25.47 -2.77 -6.62
C ALA A 45 -24.47 -3.88 -6.25
N VAL A 46 -23.92 -4.52 -7.27
CA VAL A 46 -22.75 -5.40 -7.09
C VAL A 46 -21.52 -4.52 -6.97
N VAL A 47 -20.93 -4.48 -5.77
CA VAL A 47 -19.77 -3.63 -5.47
C VAL A 47 -18.49 -4.39 -5.80
N MET A 48 -17.93 -4.13 -6.98
CA MET A 48 -16.67 -4.75 -7.44
C MET A 48 -15.42 -4.03 -6.93
N GLN A 49 -15.58 -2.91 -6.22
CA GLN A 49 -14.48 -2.05 -5.73
C GLN A 49 -14.13 -2.31 -4.26
N SER A 50 -14.81 -3.27 -3.62
CA SER A 50 -14.57 -3.59 -2.21
C SER A 50 -13.27 -4.35 -2.03
N ASN A 51 -12.48 -3.98 -1.01
CA ASN A 51 -11.34 -4.77 -0.54
C ASN A 51 -11.78 -5.93 0.37
N ASP A 52 -13.06 -6.03 0.70
CA ASP A 52 -13.64 -7.14 1.46
C ASP A 52 -13.94 -8.33 0.55
N TYR A 53 -12.89 -8.94 0.03
CA TYR A 53 -12.97 -10.03 -0.95
C TYR A 53 -13.72 -11.27 -0.46
N LEU A 54 -13.78 -11.49 0.84
CA LEU A 54 -14.42 -12.63 1.47
C LEU A 54 -15.75 -12.27 2.15
N SER A 55 -16.23 -11.03 1.99
CA SER A 55 -17.47 -10.50 2.62
C SER A 55 -17.49 -10.69 4.13
N LEU A 56 -16.36 -10.47 4.80
CA LEU A 56 -16.19 -10.65 6.23
C LEU A 56 -16.70 -9.49 7.08
N SER A 57 -16.95 -8.32 6.47
CA SER A 57 -17.44 -7.13 7.18
C SER A 57 -18.77 -7.35 7.90
N HIS A 58 -19.60 -8.28 7.42
CA HIS A 58 -20.89 -8.65 8.02
C HIS A 58 -20.85 -9.95 8.84
N ASN A 59 -19.66 -10.53 9.04
CA ASN A 59 -19.51 -11.73 9.84
C ASN A 59 -19.74 -11.43 11.33
N GLU A 60 -20.77 -12.03 11.92
CA GLU A 60 -21.18 -11.74 13.30
C GLU A 60 -20.11 -12.10 14.34
N LEU A 61 -19.33 -13.18 14.11
CA LEU A 61 -18.26 -13.58 15.01
C LEU A 61 -17.14 -12.52 15.03
N ILE A 62 -16.75 -12.00 13.86
CA ILE A 62 -15.74 -10.96 13.74
C ILE A 62 -16.22 -9.67 14.38
N GLN A 63 -17.49 -9.29 14.10
CA GLN A 63 -18.07 -8.08 14.69
C GLN A 63 -18.20 -8.19 16.21
N LYS A 64 -18.57 -9.40 16.72
CA LYS A 64 -18.63 -9.65 18.17
C LYS A 64 -17.24 -9.54 18.80
N ALA A 65 -16.25 -10.22 18.23
CA ALA A 65 -14.87 -10.17 18.73
C ALA A 65 -14.33 -8.74 18.78
N HIS A 66 -14.63 -7.91 17.75
CA HIS A 66 -14.27 -6.49 17.73
C HIS A 66 -14.92 -5.70 18.89
N ARG A 67 -16.23 -5.89 19.10
CA ARG A 67 -16.94 -5.21 20.20
C ARG A 67 -16.40 -5.62 21.56
N ASP A 68 -16.20 -6.92 21.76
CA ASP A 68 -15.68 -7.46 23.01
C ASP A 68 -14.28 -6.90 23.30
N ALA A 69 -13.37 -6.94 22.34
CA ALA A 69 -12.01 -6.41 22.49
C ALA A 69 -11.95 -4.91 22.81
N ILE A 70 -12.90 -4.10 22.30
CA ILE A 70 -12.98 -2.67 22.65
C ILE A 70 -13.55 -2.49 24.05
N SER A 71 -14.53 -3.34 24.46
CA SER A 71 -15.23 -3.20 25.75
C SER A 71 -14.43 -3.75 26.93
N GLU A 72 -13.55 -4.73 26.71
CA GLU A 72 -12.78 -5.41 27.74
C GLU A 72 -11.46 -4.67 28.09
N ARG A 73 -11.06 -3.68 27.33
CA ARG A 73 -9.87 -2.87 27.62
C ARG A 73 -10.18 -1.82 28.67
N ASP A 74 -9.78 -2.09 29.91
CA ASP A 74 -9.82 -1.14 31.02
C ASP A 74 -8.70 -0.09 30.97
N ASP A 75 -7.62 -0.37 30.25
CA ASP A 75 -6.49 0.51 30.07
C ASP A 75 -6.65 1.35 28.79
N ASN A 76 -7.29 2.49 28.90
CA ASN A 76 -7.43 3.45 27.80
C ASN A 76 -6.11 4.15 27.44
N VAL A 77 -5.01 3.40 27.39
CA VAL A 77 -3.71 3.96 27.03
C VAL A 77 -3.61 4.06 25.50
N VAL A 78 -3.76 5.28 24.99
CA VAL A 78 -3.53 5.59 23.58
C VAL A 78 -2.13 6.15 23.41
N MET A 79 -1.19 5.31 23.00
CA MET A 79 0.18 5.73 22.72
C MET A 79 0.76 4.98 21.51
N SER A 80 1.90 5.45 21.03
CA SER A 80 2.61 4.76 19.95
C SER A 80 3.05 3.37 20.42
N ALA A 81 2.84 2.36 19.55
CA ALA A 81 3.18 0.96 19.85
C ALA A 81 4.65 0.74 20.27
N ILE A 82 5.55 1.63 19.90
CA ILE A 82 6.97 1.57 20.33
C ILE A 82 7.14 1.70 21.85
N PHE A 83 6.16 2.29 22.53
CA PHE A 83 6.19 2.47 23.99
C PHE A 83 5.39 1.39 24.75
N LEU A 84 4.67 0.51 24.04
CA LEU A 84 3.88 -0.59 24.58
C LEU A 84 4.72 -1.89 24.64
N GLN A 85 5.83 -1.85 25.38
CA GLN A 85 6.80 -2.96 25.38
C GLN A 85 6.32 -4.20 26.13
N ASP A 86 5.40 -4.05 27.06
CA ASP A 86 4.86 -5.15 27.89
C ASP A 86 3.62 -5.81 27.27
N ASP A 87 3.06 -5.27 26.20
CA ASP A 87 1.92 -5.86 25.51
C ASP A 87 2.37 -7.05 24.64
N GLN A 88 2.02 -8.26 25.08
CA GLN A 88 2.34 -9.51 24.37
C GLN A 88 1.28 -9.90 23.32
N SER A 89 0.19 -9.14 23.19
CA SER A 89 -0.90 -9.48 22.27
C SER A 89 -0.46 -9.42 20.80
N LYS A 90 0.28 -8.39 20.43
CA LYS A 90 0.81 -8.23 19.06
C LYS A 90 1.84 -9.31 18.72
N PRO A 91 2.90 -9.57 19.51
CA PRO A 91 3.84 -10.66 19.23
C PRO A 91 3.17 -12.03 19.15
N ALA A 92 2.20 -12.31 20.02
CA ALA A 92 1.46 -13.57 19.98
C ALA A 92 0.67 -13.73 18.66
N PHE A 93 0.04 -12.66 18.19
CA PHE A 93 -0.69 -12.68 16.92
C PHE A 93 0.27 -12.78 15.71
N GLU A 94 1.39 -12.08 15.72
CA GLU A 94 2.44 -12.20 14.69
C GLU A 94 2.96 -13.64 14.59
N HIS A 95 3.15 -14.32 15.72
CA HIS A 95 3.54 -15.73 15.74
C HIS A 95 2.45 -16.67 15.16
N GLN A 96 1.18 -16.44 15.50
CA GLN A 96 0.06 -17.19 14.91
C GLN A 96 -0.03 -17.01 13.41
N LEU A 97 0.13 -15.78 12.92
CA LEU A 97 0.14 -15.49 11.48
C LEU A 97 1.33 -16.13 10.78
N ALA A 98 2.53 -16.07 11.35
CA ALA A 98 3.71 -16.73 10.80
C ALA A 98 3.45 -18.24 10.63
N THR A 99 2.90 -18.89 11.66
CA THR A 99 2.51 -20.31 11.61
C THR A 99 1.45 -20.57 10.53
N PHE A 100 0.41 -19.73 10.44
CA PHE A 100 -0.67 -19.87 9.47
C PHE A 100 -0.18 -19.78 8.02
N VAL A 101 0.75 -18.86 7.73
CA VAL A 101 1.31 -18.69 6.37
C VAL A 101 2.54 -19.57 6.10
N GLY A 102 3.00 -20.38 7.08
CA GLY A 102 4.14 -21.27 6.93
C GLY A 102 5.48 -20.54 6.85
N MET A 103 5.62 -19.39 7.52
CA MET A 103 6.84 -18.59 7.58
C MET A 103 7.47 -18.66 8.97
N GLU A 104 8.77 -18.36 9.05
CA GLU A 104 9.52 -18.35 10.32
C GLU A 104 9.07 -17.20 11.24
N SER A 105 8.77 -16.05 10.67
CA SER A 105 8.33 -14.87 11.41
C SER A 105 7.37 -14.02 10.60
N CYS A 106 6.62 -13.16 11.29
CA CYS A 106 5.70 -12.19 10.72
C CYS A 106 5.81 -10.86 11.45
N LEU A 107 5.70 -9.77 10.72
CA LEU A 107 5.58 -8.43 11.26
C LEU A 107 4.27 -7.79 10.78
N LEU A 108 3.48 -7.29 11.72
CA LEU A 108 2.26 -6.54 11.41
C LEU A 108 2.59 -5.08 11.09
N SER A 109 1.96 -4.60 10.04
CA SER A 109 1.98 -3.19 9.66
C SER A 109 0.55 -2.63 9.65
N GLN A 110 0.43 -1.31 9.77
CA GLN A 110 -0.86 -0.61 9.75
C GLN A 110 -1.62 -0.77 8.44
N SER A 111 -0.90 -1.04 7.35
CA SER A 111 -1.48 -1.29 6.03
C SER A 111 -0.47 -1.98 5.12
N GLY A 112 -0.94 -2.63 4.05
CA GLY A 112 -0.06 -3.15 3.00
C GLY A 112 0.78 -2.06 2.33
N TRP A 113 0.26 -0.84 2.23
CA TRP A 113 1.01 0.32 1.75
C TRP A 113 2.24 0.59 2.62
N ALA A 114 2.05 0.71 3.94
CA ALA A 114 3.13 0.96 4.88
C ALA A 114 4.11 -0.22 4.95
N ALA A 115 3.63 -1.47 4.86
CA ALA A 115 4.46 -2.68 4.82
C ALA A 115 5.41 -2.67 3.61
N ASN A 116 4.88 -2.41 2.42
CA ASN A 116 5.67 -2.37 1.19
C ASN A 116 6.72 -1.25 1.21
N ILE A 117 6.35 -0.05 1.67
CA ILE A 117 7.31 1.05 1.80
C ILE A 117 8.40 0.69 2.79
N GLY A 118 8.05 0.23 3.99
CA GLY A 118 9.01 -0.14 5.03
C GLY A 118 9.96 -1.24 4.58
N LEU A 119 9.44 -2.28 3.91
CA LEU A 119 10.24 -3.36 3.36
C LEU A 119 11.27 -2.84 2.35
N LEU A 120 10.81 -2.09 1.35
CA LEU A 120 11.70 -1.60 0.29
C LEU A 120 12.71 -0.58 0.80
N GLN A 121 12.33 0.29 1.76
CA GLN A 121 13.28 1.18 2.42
C GLN A 121 14.37 0.43 3.19
N THR A 122 14.06 -0.76 3.68
CA THR A 122 15.02 -1.58 4.43
C THR A 122 16.01 -2.30 3.51
N ILE A 123 15.54 -2.83 2.37
CA ILE A 123 16.36 -3.69 1.51
C ILE A 123 16.95 -2.99 0.28
N CYS A 124 16.42 -1.82 -0.10
CA CYS A 124 16.91 -1.05 -1.24
C CYS A 124 17.88 0.06 -0.78
N ALA A 125 18.76 0.47 -1.70
CA ALA A 125 19.71 1.57 -1.50
C ALA A 125 19.97 2.29 -2.84
N PRO A 126 20.54 3.50 -2.85
CA PRO A 126 20.78 4.27 -4.08
C PRO A 126 21.66 3.57 -5.13
N ASN A 127 22.50 2.62 -4.71
CA ASN A 127 23.36 1.84 -5.59
C ASN A 127 22.81 0.45 -5.93
N VAL A 128 21.58 0.13 -5.52
CA VAL A 128 20.92 -1.16 -5.78
C VAL A 128 19.90 -0.99 -6.89
N PRO A 129 20.03 -1.69 -8.05
CA PRO A 129 19.00 -1.71 -9.07
C PRO A 129 17.72 -2.37 -8.57
N VAL A 130 16.58 -1.76 -8.85
CA VAL A 130 15.25 -2.30 -8.54
C VAL A 130 14.49 -2.49 -9.84
N TYR A 131 14.24 -3.74 -10.20
CA TYR A 131 13.49 -4.13 -11.40
C TYR A 131 12.02 -4.28 -11.03
N ILE A 132 11.19 -3.30 -11.41
CA ILE A 132 9.79 -3.26 -11.03
C ILE A 132 8.88 -3.52 -12.24
N ASP A 133 7.90 -4.40 -12.07
CA ASP A 133 6.87 -4.60 -13.10
C ASP A 133 6.05 -3.34 -13.29
N PHE A 134 5.75 -2.99 -14.54
CA PHE A 134 5.07 -1.74 -14.87
C PHE A 134 3.70 -1.61 -14.20
N PHE A 135 3.00 -2.72 -13.95
CA PHE A 135 1.71 -2.75 -13.25
C PHE A 135 1.81 -3.07 -11.76
N ALA A 136 3.01 -3.13 -11.19
CA ALA A 136 3.17 -3.32 -9.76
C ALA A 136 2.46 -2.22 -8.97
N HIS A 137 1.93 -2.58 -7.81
CA HIS A 137 1.17 -1.66 -6.97
C HIS A 137 1.97 -0.42 -6.60
N MET A 138 1.31 0.74 -6.58
CA MET A 138 1.96 2.04 -6.37
C MET A 138 2.78 2.14 -5.07
N SER A 139 2.42 1.38 -4.03
CA SER A 139 3.22 1.32 -2.79
C SER A 139 4.61 0.75 -3.00
N LEU A 140 4.79 -0.18 -3.95
CA LEU A 140 6.09 -0.74 -4.32
C LEU A 140 6.95 0.29 -5.05
N TRP A 141 6.35 1.04 -5.97
CA TRP A 141 7.01 2.17 -6.64
C TRP A 141 7.44 3.24 -5.63
N GLU A 142 6.54 3.59 -4.70
CA GLU A 142 6.82 4.60 -3.69
C GLU A 142 7.90 4.14 -2.70
N GLY A 143 7.86 2.86 -2.30
CA GLY A 143 8.90 2.28 -1.45
C GLY A 143 10.28 2.34 -2.11
N ALA A 144 10.40 1.93 -3.37
CA ALA A 144 11.66 2.00 -4.12
C ALA A 144 12.14 3.45 -4.30
N ARG A 145 11.21 4.38 -4.59
CA ARG A 145 11.52 5.81 -4.76
C ARG A 145 12.00 6.44 -3.46
N THR A 146 11.33 6.19 -2.35
CA THR A 146 11.69 6.76 -1.04
C THR A 146 12.97 6.15 -0.46
N ALA A 147 13.33 4.92 -0.87
CA ALA A 147 14.62 4.33 -0.60
C ALA A 147 15.77 4.95 -1.44
N GLY A 148 15.45 5.81 -2.41
CA GLY A 148 16.42 6.38 -3.34
C GLY A 148 16.98 5.37 -4.34
N ALA A 149 16.33 4.22 -4.54
CA ALA A 149 16.80 3.14 -5.40
C ALA A 149 16.86 3.52 -6.88
N GLN A 150 17.73 2.86 -7.65
CA GLN A 150 17.75 2.95 -9.10
C GLN A 150 16.63 2.11 -9.71
N ILE A 151 15.50 2.73 -10.05
CA ILE A 151 14.32 2.04 -10.54
C ILE A 151 14.43 1.78 -12.05
N HIS A 152 14.36 0.51 -12.43
CA HIS A 152 14.38 0.02 -13.81
C HIS A 152 13.07 -0.72 -14.10
N PRO A 153 12.06 -0.05 -14.66
CA PRO A 153 10.81 -0.70 -15.00
C PRO A 153 10.97 -1.75 -16.09
N PHE A 154 10.21 -2.83 -15.99
CA PHE A 154 10.08 -3.77 -17.09
C PHE A 154 8.61 -3.96 -17.49
N MET A 155 8.38 -4.33 -18.75
CA MET A 155 7.04 -4.54 -19.29
C MET A 155 6.35 -5.70 -18.55
N HIS A 156 5.08 -5.52 -18.29
CA HIS A 156 4.25 -6.43 -17.52
C HIS A 156 4.43 -7.89 -17.93
N ASN A 157 4.80 -8.71 -16.95
CA ASN A 157 5.03 -10.15 -17.11
C ASN A 157 6.02 -10.53 -18.24
N ASN A 158 6.85 -9.60 -18.71
CA ASN A 158 7.79 -9.83 -19.79
C ASN A 158 9.18 -10.24 -19.29
N MET A 159 9.40 -11.53 -19.18
CA MET A 159 10.66 -12.10 -18.67
C MET A 159 11.86 -11.80 -19.58
N ASN A 160 11.66 -11.65 -20.89
CA ASN A 160 12.73 -11.25 -21.80
C ASN A 160 13.16 -9.80 -21.58
N HIS A 161 12.21 -8.91 -21.31
CA HIS A 161 12.53 -7.53 -20.97
C HIS A 161 13.23 -7.45 -19.60
N LEU A 162 12.73 -8.15 -18.59
CA LEU A 162 13.36 -8.25 -17.28
C LEU A 162 14.83 -8.73 -17.41
N ARG A 163 15.07 -9.81 -18.14
CA ARG A 163 16.43 -10.34 -18.38
C ARG A 163 17.35 -9.31 -19.02
N LYS A 164 16.88 -8.55 -19.99
CA LYS A 164 17.65 -7.48 -20.63
C LYS A 164 17.98 -6.36 -19.65
N GLN A 165 17.05 -6.01 -18.78
CA GLN A 165 17.31 -4.99 -17.74
C GLN A 165 18.38 -5.47 -16.75
N ILE A 166 18.30 -6.71 -16.28
CA ILE A 166 19.29 -7.29 -15.36
C ILE A 166 20.66 -7.37 -16.04
N GLN A 167 20.73 -7.81 -17.28
CA GLN A 167 22.00 -7.85 -18.04
C GLN A 167 22.63 -6.47 -18.20
N ARG A 168 21.82 -5.44 -18.33
CA ARG A 168 22.28 -4.06 -18.52
C ARG A 168 22.72 -3.38 -17.23
N HIS A 169 22.06 -3.65 -16.12
CA HIS A 169 22.20 -2.90 -14.88
C HIS A 169 22.78 -3.72 -13.73
N GLY A 170 22.93 -5.03 -13.90
CA GLY A 170 23.56 -5.93 -12.93
C GLY A 170 22.58 -6.57 -11.94
N ALA A 171 23.13 -7.16 -10.88
CA ALA A 171 22.34 -7.78 -9.82
C ALA A 171 21.53 -6.72 -9.05
N GLY A 172 20.29 -7.08 -8.67
CA GLY A 172 19.39 -6.15 -7.99
C GLY A 172 18.16 -6.86 -7.42
N ILE A 173 17.14 -6.09 -7.10
CA ILE A 173 15.90 -6.57 -6.50
C ILE A 173 14.79 -6.60 -7.54
N ILE A 174 14.11 -7.73 -7.69
CA ILE A 174 12.94 -7.85 -8.57
C ILE A 174 11.68 -7.63 -7.72
N VAL A 175 10.81 -6.73 -8.17
CA VAL A 175 9.60 -6.31 -7.46
C VAL A 175 8.37 -6.52 -8.34
N VAL A 176 7.45 -7.37 -7.88
CA VAL A 176 6.23 -7.76 -8.58
C VAL A 176 5.08 -7.97 -7.59
N ASP A 177 3.84 -7.89 -8.07
CA ASP A 177 2.69 -8.44 -7.35
C ASP A 177 2.45 -9.88 -7.80
N SER A 178 2.14 -10.79 -6.88
CA SER A 178 1.77 -12.16 -7.25
C SER A 178 0.46 -12.21 -8.05
N VAL A 179 -0.51 -11.37 -7.67
CA VAL A 179 -1.76 -11.12 -8.39
C VAL A 179 -1.94 -9.61 -8.51
N TYR A 180 -2.02 -9.11 -9.73
CA TYR A 180 -2.16 -7.67 -10.00
C TYR A 180 -3.60 -7.22 -9.82
N SER A 181 -3.85 -6.37 -8.83
CA SER A 181 -5.20 -5.96 -8.41
C SER A 181 -6.02 -5.24 -9.49
N THR A 182 -5.37 -4.52 -10.40
CA THR A 182 -6.05 -3.71 -11.42
C THR A 182 -6.48 -4.52 -12.65
N ILE A 183 -5.80 -5.62 -12.96
CA ILE A 183 -5.99 -6.39 -14.20
C ILE A 183 -6.18 -7.89 -13.96
N GLY A 184 -6.04 -8.36 -12.72
CA GLY A 184 -6.27 -9.76 -12.33
C GLY A 184 -5.27 -10.78 -12.88
N THR A 185 -4.17 -10.33 -13.48
CA THR A 185 -3.12 -11.24 -13.99
C THR A 185 -2.22 -11.74 -12.87
N ILE A 186 -1.61 -12.89 -13.10
CA ILE A 186 -0.69 -13.54 -12.16
C ILE A 186 0.74 -13.38 -12.67
N ALA A 187 1.68 -13.04 -11.77
CA ALA A 187 3.09 -13.01 -12.10
C ALA A 187 3.64 -14.42 -12.37
N PRO A 188 4.54 -14.60 -13.33
CA PRO A 188 5.21 -15.86 -13.60
C PRO A 188 6.32 -16.10 -12.54
N LEU A 189 5.92 -16.27 -11.27
CA LEU A 189 6.83 -16.33 -10.11
C LEU A 189 7.93 -17.36 -10.26
N ARG A 190 7.62 -18.54 -10.84
CA ARG A 190 8.63 -19.58 -11.06
C ARG A 190 9.73 -19.11 -12.01
N ALA A 191 9.36 -18.50 -13.13
CA ALA A 191 10.34 -17.98 -14.09
C ALA A 191 11.16 -16.81 -13.52
N ILE A 192 10.55 -16.00 -12.66
CA ILE A 192 11.23 -14.92 -11.93
C ILE A 192 12.24 -15.52 -10.96
N TYR A 193 11.84 -16.52 -10.17
CA TYR A 193 12.72 -17.20 -9.22
C TYR A 193 13.92 -17.89 -9.90
N GLU A 194 13.68 -18.54 -11.05
CA GLU A 194 14.74 -19.18 -11.83
C GLU A 194 15.71 -18.17 -12.48
N MET A 195 15.35 -16.89 -12.51
CA MET A 195 16.17 -15.80 -13.06
C MET A 195 16.96 -15.06 -11.98
N ALA A 196 16.47 -15.07 -10.73
CA ALA A 196 17.07 -14.42 -9.58
C ALA A 196 18.22 -15.26 -9.00
#